data_a687d2ed223146080fa207abc3f59181
#
_entry.id   a687d2ed223146080fa207abc3f59181
#
_cell.length_a   1.000
_cell.length_b   1.000
_cell.length_c   1.000
_cell.angle_alpha   90.00
_cell.angle_beta   90.00
_cell.angle_gamma   90.00
#
_symmetry.space_group_name_H-M   'P 1'
#
loop_
_entity.id
_entity.type
_entity.pdbx_description
1 polymer ?
#
loop_
_entity_poly.entity_id
_entity_poly.type
_entity_poly.pdbx_seq_one_letter_code
_entity_poly.pdbx_strand_id
1 'polypeptide(L)'
;EIASCLVGSEMCIRDRVKEDDEEYQSPLDILFERLEMRNPESIAVKQYAIYKQAAGKTAKSILISVGVRLAAFNLKQIANLTCTDELDLYSIGEKKVALFCCIPDADTSLNYLVGMIYSNLFQTLYYVADRKYHGKLPIPVHCIMDEWPNVALPDDFDKLLATMRSRAISCSIIIQNIAQMKALFKDSWESLIGNCDEFLYLGGNEKEGHKYVSELLGKETLDTNTYGQTKGRGGSY
;
A
#
# COMPACT_ATOMS: atom_id res chain seq x y z
N GLU A 1 5.06 11.29 19.34
CA GLU A 1 3.79 11.71 20.03
C GLU A 1 2.63 10.78 19.71
N ILE A 2 2.42 10.34 18.46
CA ILE A 2 1.30 9.46 18.07
C ILE A 2 1.38 8.09 18.75
N ALA A 3 2.54 7.44 18.78
CA ALA A 3 2.71 6.13 19.44
C ALA A 3 2.59 6.20 20.96
N SER A 4 3.06 7.28 21.59
CA SER A 4 2.87 7.53 23.02
C SER A 4 1.39 7.75 23.37
N CYS A 5 0.64 8.43 22.49
CA CYS A 5 -0.82 8.55 22.63
C CYS A 5 -1.55 7.20 22.44
N LEU A 6 -1.06 6.35 21.50
CA LEU A 6 -1.68 5.04 21.24
C LEU A 6 -1.48 4.08 22.41
N VAL A 7 -0.28 4.00 23.00
CA VAL A 7 0.01 3.17 24.19
C VAL A 7 -0.79 3.66 25.40
N GLY A 8 -0.90 4.97 25.58
CA GLY A 8 -1.75 5.55 26.62
C GLY A 8 -3.24 5.25 26.42
N SER A 9 -3.72 5.26 25.16
CA SER A 9 -5.12 4.95 24.85
C SER A 9 -5.49 3.48 25.07
N GLU A 10 -4.54 2.55 24.93
CA GLU A 10 -4.79 1.12 25.17
C GLU A 10 -4.99 0.79 26.65
N MET A 11 -4.23 1.41 27.55
CA MET A 11 -4.49 1.32 29.00
C MET A 11 -5.88 1.88 29.34
N CYS A 12 -6.27 3.00 28.76
CA CYS A 12 -7.58 3.61 28.95
C CYS A 12 -8.72 2.75 28.36
N ILE A 13 -8.47 2.03 27.25
CA ILE A 13 -9.43 1.11 26.64
C ILE A 13 -9.66 -0.13 27.53
N ARG A 14 -8.58 -0.70 28.12
CA ARG A 14 -8.69 -1.86 29.02
C ARG A 14 -9.45 -1.54 30.31
N ASP A 15 -9.28 -0.36 30.86
CA ASP A 15 -9.98 0.05 32.08
C ASP A 15 -11.48 0.19 31.86
N ARG A 16 -11.90 0.64 30.68
CA ARG A 16 -13.34 0.78 30.34
C ARG A 16 -14.11 -0.55 30.20
N VAL A 17 -13.40 -1.64 29.90
CA VAL A 17 -14.02 -2.98 29.78
C VAL A 17 -14.43 -3.56 31.17
N LYS A 18 -13.96 -2.98 32.24
CA LYS A 18 -14.13 -3.53 33.60
C LYS A 18 -15.34 -3.02 34.36
N GLU A 19 -16.03 -1.95 33.96
CA GLU A 19 -17.09 -1.36 34.75
C GLU A 19 -18.38 -1.16 33.94
N ASP A 20 -19.47 -1.74 34.50
CA ASP A 20 -20.85 -1.58 34.01
C ASP A 20 -21.58 -0.39 34.70
N ASP A 21 -20.87 0.47 35.45
CA ASP A 21 -21.46 1.62 36.15
C ASP A 21 -21.67 2.81 35.18
N GLU A 22 -22.91 3.31 35.17
CA GLU A 22 -23.33 4.44 34.31
C GLU A 22 -22.64 5.79 34.64
N GLU A 23 -22.03 5.92 35.83
CA GLU A 23 -21.34 7.13 36.30
C GLU A 23 -19.79 7.11 36.11
N TYR A 24 -19.23 6.00 35.63
CA TYR A 24 -17.78 5.91 35.53
C TYR A 24 -17.23 6.71 34.32
N GLN A 25 -16.41 7.69 34.62
CA GLN A 25 -15.62 8.41 33.62
C GLN A 25 -14.25 7.74 33.42
N SER A 26 -14.06 7.14 32.24
CA SER A 26 -12.76 6.58 31.88
C SER A 26 -11.70 7.68 31.68
N PRO A 27 -10.39 7.38 31.83
CA PRO A 27 -9.34 8.32 31.52
C PRO A 27 -9.44 8.88 30.07
N LEU A 28 -10.01 8.09 29.16
CA LEU A 28 -10.28 8.51 27.78
C LEU A 28 -11.40 9.59 27.74
N ASP A 29 -12.45 9.46 28.53
CA ASP A 29 -13.51 10.47 28.63
C ASP A 29 -12.94 11.82 29.07
N ILE A 30 -12.11 11.81 30.11
CA ILE A 30 -11.43 13.00 30.62
C ILE A 30 -10.53 13.64 29.57
N LEU A 31 -9.82 12.83 28.77
CA LEU A 31 -8.97 13.32 27.68
C LEU A 31 -9.79 14.05 26.62
N PHE A 32 -10.90 13.43 26.19
CA PHE A 32 -11.76 14.02 25.17
C PHE A 32 -12.54 15.24 25.65
N GLU A 33 -12.96 15.29 26.91
CA GLU A 33 -13.54 16.49 27.52
C GLU A 33 -12.53 17.65 27.52
N ARG A 34 -11.27 17.39 27.87
CA ARG A 34 -10.22 18.42 27.78
C ARG A 34 -9.94 18.88 26.34
N LEU A 35 -10.02 17.95 25.39
CA LEU A 35 -9.86 18.29 23.97
C LEU A 35 -11.04 19.11 23.47
N GLU A 36 -12.25 18.77 23.86
CA GLU A 36 -13.48 19.49 23.53
C GLU A 36 -13.44 20.94 24.05
N MET A 37 -12.97 21.15 25.29
CA MET A 37 -12.78 22.50 25.86
C MET A 37 -11.77 23.34 25.06
N ARG A 38 -10.75 22.71 24.44
CA ARG A 38 -9.73 23.41 23.65
C ARG A 38 -10.12 23.61 22.19
N ASN A 39 -10.78 22.62 21.61
CA ASN A 39 -11.15 22.61 20.20
C ASN A 39 -12.44 21.78 19.99
N PRO A 40 -13.61 22.38 20.20
CA PRO A 40 -14.90 21.71 20.06
C PRO A 40 -15.20 21.26 18.62
N GLU A 41 -14.59 21.89 17.62
CA GLU A 41 -14.73 21.56 16.21
C GLU A 41 -13.81 20.41 15.75
N SER A 42 -13.00 19.86 16.65
CA SER A 42 -12.13 18.75 16.35
C SER A 42 -12.92 17.54 15.85
N ILE A 43 -12.47 16.97 14.72
CA ILE A 43 -13.04 15.72 14.17
C ILE A 43 -12.95 14.60 15.19
N ALA A 44 -11.88 14.53 15.98
CA ALA A 44 -11.69 13.53 17.02
C ALA A 44 -12.79 13.61 18.09
N VAL A 45 -13.15 14.81 18.55
CA VAL A 45 -14.23 15.05 19.51
C VAL A 45 -15.57 14.59 18.94
N LYS A 46 -15.87 14.99 17.67
CA LYS A 46 -17.11 14.60 16.99
C LYS A 46 -17.22 13.06 16.82
N GLN A 47 -16.14 12.40 16.46
CA GLN A 47 -16.12 10.94 16.32
C GLN A 47 -16.25 10.23 17.69
N TYR A 48 -15.63 10.80 18.72
CA TYR A 48 -15.77 10.25 20.07
C TYR A 48 -17.19 10.38 20.60
N ALA A 49 -17.88 11.48 20.32
CA ALA A 49 -19.29 11.65 20.69
C ALA A 49 -20.18 10.59 20.03
N ILE A 50 -19.93 10.24 18.76
CA ILE A 50 -20.63 9.16 18.05
C ILE A 50 -20.33 7.81 18.73
N TYR A 51 -19.07 7.54 19.06
CA TYR A 51 -18.69 6.33 19.78
C TYR A 51 -19.37 6.19 21.14
N LYS A 52 -19.52 7.30 21.89
CA LYS A 52 -20.22 7.31 23.19
C LYS A 52 -21.70 6.96 23.08
N GLN A 53 -22.34 7.16 21.92
CA GLN A 53 -23.74 6.77 21.69
C GLN A 53 -23.88 5.25 21.54
N ALA A 54 -22.79 4.53 21.27
CA ALA A 54 -22.81 3.07 21.18
C ALA A 54 -22.93 2.48 22.60
N ALA A 55 -24.03 1.80 22.86
CA ALA A 55 -24.31 1.23 24.18
C ALA A 55 -23.73 -0.19 24.35
N GLY A 56 -23.27 -0.52 25.54
CA GLY A 56 -23.02 -1.86 26.04
C GLY A 56 -22.18 -2.77 25.15
N LYS A 57 -22.77 -3.82 24.60
CA LYS A 57 -22.06 -4.83 23.77
C LYS A 57 -21.43 -4.28 22.50
N THR A 58 -22.04 -3.28 21.88
CA THR A 58 -21.52 -2.64 20.65
C THR A 58 -20.24 -1.85 20.94
N ALA A 59 -20.22 -1.08 22.00
CA ALA A 59 -19.03 -0.35 22.42
C ALA A 59 -17.86 -1.31 22.75
N LYS A 60 -18.15 -2.41 23.47
CA LYS A 60 -17.16 -3.45 23.77
C LYS A 60 -16.60 -4.10 22.48
N SER A 61 -17.45 -4.40 21.50
CA SER A 61 -17.01 -4.95 20.20
C SER A 61 -16.11 -3.99 19.42
N ILE A 62 -16.45 -2.70 19.41
CA ILE A 62 -15.61 -1.66 18.78
C ILE A 62 -14.23 -1.60 19.45
N LEU A 63 -14.18 -1.57 20.78
CA LEU A 63 -12.94 -1.53 21.54
C LEU A 63 -12.07 -2.77 21.30
N ILE A 64 -12.66 -3.96 21.26
CA ILE A 64 -11.95 -5.20 20.95
C ILE A 64 -11.36 -5.12 19.53
N SER A 65 -12.15 -4.67 18.56
CA SER A 65 -11.69 -4.53 17.16
C SER A 65 -10.53 -3.55 17.03
N VAL A 66 -10.58 -2.42 17.74
CA VAL A 66 -9.50 -1.44 17.79
C VAL A 66 -8.27 -2.04 18.48
N GLY A 67 -8.45 -2.70 19.63
CA GLY A 67 -7.36 -3.34 20.37
C GLY A 67 -6.62 -4.41 19.55
N VAL A 68 -7.36 -5.23 18.80
CA VAL A 68 -6.76 -6.23 17.91
C VAL A 68 -5.94 -5.57 16.80
N ARG A 69 -6.44 -4.50 16.18
CA ARG A 69 -5.72 -3.78 15.13
C ARG A 69 -4.49 -3.04 15.63
N LEU A 70 -4.54 -2.53 16.85
CA LEU A 70 -3.43 -1.81 17.48
C LEU A 70 -2.46 -2.73 18.24
N ALA A 71 -2.77 -4.02 18.36
CA ALA A 71 -1.95 -4.97 19.13
C ALA A 71 -0.48 -5.03 18.67
N ALA A 72 -0.24 -4.81 17.38
CA ALA A 72 1.11 -4.77 16.83
C ALA A 72 1.98 -3.65 17.44
N PHE A 73 1.39 -2.53 17.81
CA PHE A 73 2.10 -1.40 18.45
C PHE A 73 2.42 -1.62 19.93
N ASN A 74 1.94 -2.72 20.53
CA ASN A 74 2.34 -3.14 21.88
C ASN A 74 3.74 -3.72 21.94
N LEU A 75 4.30 -4.12 20.78
CA LEU A 75 5.67 -4.54 20.69
C LEU A 75 6.58 -3.32 20.87
N LYS A 76 7.43 -3.37 21.88
CA LYS A 76 8.31 -2.24 22.23
C LYS A 76 9.17 -1.76 21.05
N GLN A 77 9.61 -2.69 20.18
CA GLN A 77 10.37 -2.36 18.98
C GLN A 77 9.56 -1.52 18.00
N ILE A 78 8.29 -1.89 17.76
CA ILE A 78 7.40 -1.16 16.87
C ILE A 78 7.03 0.19 17.46
N ALA A 79 6.70 0.23 18.76
CA ALA A 79 6.41 1.49 19.45
C ALA A 79 7.59 2.46 19.35
N ASN A 80 8.83 1.99 19.59
CA ASN A 80 10.02 2.81 19.46
C ASN A 80 10.28 3.29 18.02
N LEU A 81 10.03 2.43 17.03
CA LEU A 81 10.21 2.77 15.61
C LEU A 81 9.22 3.84 15.14
N THR A 82 8.03 3.87 15.73
CA THR A 82 6.93 4.76 15.29
C THR A 82 6.69 5.96 16.20
N CYS A 83 7.47 6.13 17.27
CA CYS A 83 7.27 7.21 18.24
C CYS A 83 7.82 8.57 17.77
N THR A 84 8.73 8.57 16.79
CA THR A 84 9.35 9.78 16.22
C THR A 84 9.28 9.73 14.70
N ASP A 85 9.19 10.89 14.06
CA ASP A 85 9.31 10.99 12.60
C ASP A 85 10.79 11.23 12.24
N GLU A 86 11.44 10.15 11.80
CA GLU A 86 12.83 10.19 11.32
C GLU A 86 12.93 10.13 9.80
N LEU A 87 11.82 9.86 9.10
CA LEU A 87 11.81 9.68 7.66
C LEU A 87 11.79 11.02 6.90
N ASP A 88 11.25 12.08 7.50
CA ASP A 88 11.08 13.41 6.89
C ASP A 88 10.52 13.31 5.45
N LEU A 89 9.41 12.60 5.28
CA LEU A 89 8.81 12.34 3.97
C LEU A 89 8.50 13.62 3.20
N TYR A 90 8.28 14.74 3.90
CA TYR A 90 8.03 16.04 3.30
C TYR A 90 9.25 16.58 2.53
N SER A 91 10.46 16.19 2.88
CA SER A 91 11.66 16.61 2.18
C SER A 91 11.92 15.83 0.88
N ILE A 92 11.28 14.67 0.71
CA ILE A 92 11.40 13.86 -0.51
C ILE A 92 10.71 14.60 -1.68
N GLY A 93 11.45 14.76 -2.77
CA GLY A 93 11.01 15.59 -3.92
C GLY A 93 11.41 17.07 -3.82
N GLU A 94 11.90 17.53 -2.67
CA GLU A 94 12.50 18.86 -2.48
C GLU A 94 14.03 18.82 -2.39
N LYS A 95 14.56 17.72 -1.87
CA LYS A 95 16.01 17.45 -1.74
C LYS A 95 16.36 16.15 -2.45
N LYS A 96 17.63 15.98 -2.82
CA LYS A 96 18.14 14.70 -3.32
C LYS A 96 18.31 13.75 -2.15
N VAL A 97 17.38 12.82 -2.01
CA VAL A 97 17.32 11.82 -0.93
C VAL A 97 17.20 10.44 -1.55
N ALA A 98 17.81 9.43 -0.92
CA ALA A 98 17.57 8.02 -1.21
C ALA A 98 17.05 7.36 0.07
N LEU A 99 15.83 6.83 0.02
CA LEU A 99 15.20 6.07 1.10
C LEU A 99 15.25 4.58 0.76
N PHE A 100 15.88 3.77 1.61
CA PHE A 100 15.97 2.32 1.47
C PHE A 100 15.10 1.65 2.52
N CYS A 101 14.08 0.92 2.08
CA CYS A 101 13.22 0.11 2.94
C CYS A 101 13.64 -1.36 2.81
N CYS A 102 14.42 -1.86 3.78
CA CYS A 102 14.81 -3.28 3.81
C CYS A 102 13.73 -4.08 4.53
N ILE A 103 13.10 -5.02 3.80
CA ILE A 103 12.00 -5.85 4.28
C ILE A 103 12.51 -7.30 4.36
N PRO A 104 12.34 -8.00 5.50
CA PRO A 104 12.72 -9.41 5.59
C PRO A 104 11.77 -10.29 4.77
N ASP A 105 12.32 -11.14 3.89
CA ASP A 105 11.54 -12.03 3.02
C ASP A 105 10.84 -13.16 3.81
N ALA A 106 11.45 -13.58 4.92
CA ALA A 106 10.96 -14.72 5.71
C ALA A 106 9.84 -14.36 6.68
N ASP A 107 9.62 -13.08 6.98
CA ASP A 107 8.64 -12.62 7.98
C ASP A 107 7.74 -11.51 7.41
N THR A 108 6.53 -11.90 7.06
CA THR A 108 5.51 -10.98 6.54
C THR A 108 4.73 -10.22 7.62
N SER A 109 4.99 -10.50 8.90
CA SER A 109 4.25 -9.92 10.04
C SER A 109 4.36 -8.39 10.11
N LEU A 110 5.43 -7.82 9.55
CA LEU A 110 5.70 -6.39 9.54
C LEU A 110 5.37 -5.69 8.19
N ASN A 111 4.83 -6.40 7.21
CA ASN A 111 4.51 -5.83 5.89
C ASN A 111 3.50 -4.67 5.97
N TYR A 112 2.65 -4.66 6.99
CA TYR A 112 1.74 -3.54 7.22
C TYR A 112 2.47 -2.20 7.49
N LEU A 113 3.66 -2.23 8.13
CA LEU A 113 4.46 -1.02 8.34
C LEU A 113 4.96 -0.45 7.01
N VAL A 114 5.35 -1.31 6.09
CA VAL A 114 5.77 -0.90 4.74
C VAL A 114 4.58 -0.30 3.99
N GLY A 115 3.41 -0.92 4.09
CA GLY A 115 2.17 -0.36 3.54
C GLY A 115 1.83 1.02 4.10
N MET A 116 2.06 1.23 5.41
CA MET A 116 1.91 2.55 6.03
C MET A 116 2.92 3.57 5.48
N ILE A 117 4.18 3.16 5.27
CA ILE A 117 5.21 4.04 4.69
C ILE A 117 4.80 4.44 3.26
N TYR A 118 4.42 3.49 2.40
CA TYR A 118 3.99 3.81 1.03
C TYR A 118 2.75 4.70 1.00
N SER A 119 1.75 4.40 1.83
CA SER A 119 0.54 5.22 1.91
C SER A 119 0.86 6.66 2.32
N ASN A 120 1.67 6.85 3.37
CA ASN A 120 2.09 8.17 3.81
C ASN A 120 2.99 8.87 2.79
N LEU A 121 3.93 8.14 2.16
CA LEU A 121 4.81 8.68 1.13
C LEU A 121 4.01 9.25 -0.04
N PHE A 122 3.13 8.46 -0.64
CA PHE A 122 2.34 8.93 -1.77
C PHE A 122 1.41 10.08 -1.39
N GLN A 123 0.72 10.00 -0.26
CA GLN A 123 -0.11 11.11 0.22
C GLN A 123 0.70 12.40 0.41
N THR A 124 1.88 12.29 1.01
CA THR A 124 2.78 13.43 1.24
C THR A 124 3.29 14.00 -0.08
N LEU A 125 3.77 13.17 -1.00
CA LEU A 125 4.27 13.62 -2.30
C LEU A 125 3.18 14.33 -3.12
N TYR A 126 1.96 13.78 -3.13
CA TYR A 126 0.82 14.42 -3.79
C TYR A 126 0.46 15.74 -3.13
N TYR A 127 0.38 15.77 -1.80
CA TYR A 127 0.11 17.00 -1.06
C TYR A 127 1.15 18.08 -1.35
N VAL A 128 2.43 17.75 -1.30
CA VAL A 128 3.55 18.67 -1.57
C VAL A 128 3.51 19.16 -3.01
N ALA A 129 3.34 18.25 -3.98
CA ALA A 129 3.24 18.61 -5.39
C ALA A 129 2.08 19.58 -5.64
N ASP A 130 0.88 19.24 -5.15
CA ASP A 130 -0.34 20.00 -5.48
C ASP A 130 -0.44 21.31 -4.70
N ARG A 131 -0.06 21.34 -3.41
CA ARG A 131 -0.22 22.50 -2.54
C ARG A 131 0.94 23.45 -2.52
N LYS A 132 2.18 22.91 -2.62
CA LYS A 132 3.39 23.73 -2.51
C LYS A 132 3.99 24.10 -3.87
N TYR A 133 3.90 23.18 -4.85
CA TYR A 133 4.59 23.29 -6.14
C TYR A 133 3.64 23.32 -7.35
N HIS A 134 2.38 23.66 -7.15
CA HIS A 134 1.40 23.87 -8.24
C HIS A 134 1.26 22.66 -9.20
N GLY A 135 1.35 21.46 -8.67
CA GLY A 135 1.07 20.21 -9.38
C GLY A 135 2.30 19.41 -9.81
N LYS A 136 3.53 19.89 -9.55
CA LYS A 136 4.74 19.16 -9.96
C LYS A 136 5.87 19.33 -8.95
N LEU A 137 6.46 18.23 -8.50
CA LEU A 137 7.63 18.25 -7.60
C LEU A 137 8.86 18.87 -8.28
N PRO A 138 9.67 19.66 -7.55
CA PRO A 138 10.89 20.27 -8.08
C PRO A 138 11.98 19.24 -8.41
N ILE A 139 12.05 18.15 -7.66
CA ILE A 139 12.94 17.01 -7.92
C ILE A 139 12.06 15.79 -8.20
N PRO A 140 12.23 15.13 -9.36
CA PRO A 140 11.51 13.91 -9.66
C PRO A 140 11.78 12.81 -8.62
N VAL A 141 10.73 12.09 -8.22
CA VAL A 141 10.82 10.97 -7.30
C VAL A 141 10.59 9.67 -8.06
N HIS A 142 11.50 8.73 -7.92
CA HIS A 142 11.39 7.42 -8.53
C HIS A 142 11.33 6.34 -7.45
N CYS A 143 10.24 5.56 -7.43
CA CYS A 143 10.04 4.45 -6.51
C CYS A 143 10.43 3.15 -7.21
N ILE A 144 11.40 2.42 -6.66
CA ILE A 144 11.77 1.07 -7.12
C ILE A 144 11.13 0.08 -6.15
N MET A 145 10.16 -0.69 -6.63
CA MET A 145 9.38 -1.62 -5.84
C MET A 145 9.74 -3.05 -6.25
N ASP A 146 10.75 -3.60 -5.58
CA ASP A 146 11.15 -4.98 -5.78
C ASP A 146 10.25 -5.92 -4.99
N GLU A 147 9.99 -7.10 -5.56
CA GLU A 147 9.03 -8.08 -5.00
C GLU A 147 7.67 -7.46 -4.60
N TRP A 148 7.22 -6.54 -5.41
CA TRP A 148 6.04 -5.73 -5.18
C TRP A 148 4.79 -6.47 -4.66
N PRO A 149 4.47 -7.70 -5.08
CA PRO A 149 3.30 -8.42 -4.58
C PRO A 149 3.31 -8.72 -3.08
N ASN A 150 4.48 -8.71 -2.46
CA ASN A 150 4.66 -8.98 -1.03
C ASN A 150 4.46 -7.74 -0.15
N VAL A 151 4.28 -6.57 -0.76
CA VAL A 151 4.14 -5.30 -0.06
C VAL A 151 2.67 -4.88 0.01
N ALA A 152 2.19 -4.48 1.19
CA ALA A 152 0.89 -3.88 1.33
C ALA A 152 0.89 -2.50 0.65
N LEU A 153 0.08 -2.35 -0.39
CA LEU A 153 -0.06 -1.10 -1.13
C LEU A 153 -1.32 -0.33 -0.69
N PRO A 154 -1.39 0.98 -0.97
CA PRO A 154 -2.65 1.72 -0.86
C PRO A 154 -3.74 1.07 -1.72
N ASP A 155 -4.98 1.04 -1.21
CA ASP A 155 -6.12 0.40 -1.88
C ASP A 155 -6.38 0.92 -3.31
N ASP A 156 -6.09 2.21 -3.57
CA ASP A 156 -6.29 2.87 -4.87
C ASP A 156 -4.97 3.06 -5.64
N PHE A 157 -4.01 2.14 -5.53
CA PHE A 157 -2.69 2.29 -6.15
C PHE A 157 -2.74 2.42 -7.69
N ASP A 158 -3.67 1.76 -8.36
CA ASP A 158 -3.92 1.90 -9.78
C ASP A 158 -4.27 3.34 -10.20
N LYS A 159 -5.09 4.01 -9.40
CA LYS A 159 -5.46 5.42 -9.61
C LYS A 159 -4.29 6.36 -9.33
N LEU A 160 -3.49 6.06 -8.30
CA LEU A 160 -2.27 6.79 -8.02
C LEU A 160 -1.30 6.68 -9.20
N LEU A 161 -1.03 5.47 -9.67
CA LEU A 161 -0.12 5.22 -10.78
C LEU A 161 -0.50 6.01 -12.04
N ALA A 162 -1.79 6.05 -12.37
CA ALA A 162 -2.30 6.80 -13.52
C ALA A 162 -2.03 8.31 -13.46
N THR A 163 -1.86 8.88 -12.27
CA THR A 163 -1.73 10.33 -12.06
C THR A 163 -0.34 10.78 -11.60
N MET A 164 0.56 9.84 -11.24
CA MET A 164 1.91 10.12 -10.73
C MET A 164 2.76 10.93 -11.70
N ARG A 165 2.68 10.61 -12.98
CA ARG A 165 3.51 11.23 -14.03
C ARG A 165 3.40 12.76 -14.05
N SER A 166 2.20 13.31 -13.92
CA SER A 166 1.98 14.76 -13.92
C SER A 166 2.71 15.45 -12.76
N ARG A 167 2.92 14.75 -11.66
CA ARG A 167 3.58 15.24 -10.44
C ARG A 167 5.08 14.98 -10.38
N ALA A 168 5.67 14.49 -11.47
CA ALA A 168 7.07 14.04 -11.53
C ALA A 168 7.37 12.89 -10.55
N ILE A 169 6.41 11.99 -10.37
CA ILE A 169 6.57 10.74 -9.62
C ILE A 169 6.52 9.59 -10.63
N SER A 170 7.39 8.61 -10.48
CA SER A 170 7.44 7.41 -11.31
C SER A 170 7.72 6.17 -10.46
N CYS A 171 7.31 5.00 -10.97
CA CYS A 171 7.53 3.73 -10.29
C CYS A 171 8.13 2.70 -11.27
N SER A 172 9.12 1.94 -10.79
CA SER A 172 9.53 0.67 -11.38
C SER A 172 8.95 -0.45 -10.53
N ILE A 173 8.03 -1.20 -11.10
CA ILE A 173 7.33 -2.29 -10.43
C ILE A 173 7.95 -3.60 -10.90
N ILE A 174 8.55 -4.36 -9.98
CA ILE A 174 9.22 -5.61 -10.28
C ILE A 174 8.41 -6.76 -9.69
N ILE A 175 8.04 -7.71 -10.54
CA ILE A 175 7.25 -8.88 -10.17
C ILE A 175 7.92 -10.16 -10.70
N GLN A 176 7.72 -11.26 -10.03
CA GLN A 176 8.26 -12.56 -10.47
C GLN A 176 7.38 -13.21 -11.53
N ASN A 177 6.04 -13.04 -11.43
CA ASN A 177 5.10 -13.61 -12.39
C ASN A 177 3.79 -12.79 -12.45
N ILE A 178 3.09 -12.91 -13.58
CA ILE A 178 1.82 -12.22 -13.83
C ILE A 178 0.69 -12.80 -12.97
N ALA A 179 0.75 -14.07 -12.59
CA ALA A 179 -0.27 -14.68 -11.77
C ALA A 179 -0.38 -14.03 -10.39
N GLN A 180 0.73 -13.60 -9.78
CA GLN A 180 0.71 -12.84 -8.53
C GLN A 180 -0.04 -11.51 -8.69
N MET A 181 0.21 -10.78 -9.78
CA MET A 181 -0.47 -9.52 -10.06
C MET A 181 -1.98 -9.70 -10.25
N LYS A 182 -2.39 -10.74 -11.00
CA LYS A 182 -3.80 -11.10 -11.16
C LYS A 182 -4.47 -11.46 -9.83
N ALA A 183 -3.77 -12.16 -8.95
CA ALA A 183 -4.30 -12.54 -7.64
C ALA A 183 -4.55 -11.30 -6.74
N LEU A 184 -3.67 -10.31 -6.78
CA LEU A 184 -3.76 -9.09 -5.97
C LEU A 184 -4.80 -8.10 -6.52
N PHE A 185 -4.78 -7.85 -7.82
CA PHE A 185 -5.55 -6.78 -8.45
C PHE A 185 -6.77 -7.26 -9.22
N LYS A 186 -7.03 -8.56 -9.25
CA LYS A 186 -8.20 -9.16 -9.92
C LYS A 186 -8.51 -8.48 -11.27
N ASP A 187 -9.52 -7.62 -11.30
CA ASP A 187 -9.99 -6.99 -12.54
C ASP A 187 -9.18 -5.76 -12.96
N SER A 188 -8.36 -5.17 -12.05
CA SER A 188 -7.58 -3.94 -12.32
C SER A 188 -6.12 -4.19 -12.75
N TRP A 189 -5.64 -5.44 -12.80
CA TRP A 189 -4.25 -5.76 -13.15
C TRP A 189 -3.85 -5.29 -14.56
N GLU A 190 -4.76 -5.36 -15.55
CA GLU A 190 -4.50 -4.88 -16.91
C GLU A 190 -4.36 -3.36 -16.95
N SER A 191 -5.16 -2.65 -16.14
CA SER A 191 -5.06 -1.20 -15.99
C SER A 191 -3.72 -0.78 -15.40
N LEU A 192 -3.18 -1.56 -14.46
CA LEU A 192 -1.85 -1.30 -13.88
C LEU A 192 -0.76 -1.40 -14.94
N ILE A 193 -0.75 -2.47 -15.74
CA ILE A 193 0.21 -2.62 -16.85
C ILE A 193 0.01 -1.52 -17.89
N GLY A 194 -1.24 -1.20 -18.23
CA GLY A 194 -1.58 -0.16 -19.19
C GLY A 194 -1.15 1.25 -18.76
N ASN A 195 -0.95 1.49 -17.46
CA ASN A 195 -0.42 2.74 -16.92
C ASN A 195 1.12 2.79 -16.89
N CYS A 196 1.80 1.70 -17.24
CA CYS A 196 3.25 1.65 -17.37
C CYS A 196 3.66 1.97 -18.82
N ASP A 197 4.56 2.93 -19.01
CA ASP A 197 5.05 3.31 -20.33
C ASP A 197 5.97 2.22 -20.94
N GLU A 198 6.61 1.42 -20.09
CA GLU A 198 7.55 0.37 -20.49
C GLU A 198 7.19 -0.96 -19.81
N PHE A 199 7.28 -2.04 -20.58
CA PHE A 199 7.14 -3.41 -20.10
C PHE A 199 8.38 -4.21 -20.46
N LEU A 200 9.18 -4.57 -19.45
CA LEU A 200 10.40 -5.35 -19.63
C LEU A 200 10.15 -6.81 -19.19
N TYR A 201 10.28 -7.73 -20.13
CA TYR A 201 10.18 -9.16 -19.87
C TYR A 201 11.55 -9.84 -19.99
N LEU A 202 12.03 -10.36 -18.88
CA LEU A 202 13.36 -11.02 -18.80
C LEU A 202 13.32 -12.53 -19.03
N GLY A 203 12.13 -13.06 -19.37
CA GLY A 203 11.93 -14.49 -19.52
C GLY A 203 11.49 -15.15 -18.22
N GLY A 204 11.31 -16.46 -18.27
CA GLY A 204 10.87 -17.27 -17.14
C GLY A 204 10.17 -18.55 -17.61
N ASN A 205 9.74 -19.41 -16.69
CA ASN A 205 9.01 -20.65 -16.98
C ASN A 205 7.51 -20.54 -16.66
N GLU A 206 7.00 -19.33 -16.43
CA GLU A 206 5.62 -19.11 -16.04
C GLU A 206 4.72 -18.99 -17.28
N LYS A 207 3.73 -19.90 -17.37
CA LYS A 207 2.88 -20.08 -18.55
C LYS A 207 2.02 -18.85 -18.86
N GLU A 208 1.50 -18.16 -17.84
CA GLU A 208 0.65 -16.97 -18.02
C GLU A 208 1.47 -15.80 -18.57
N GLY A 209 2.71 -15.63 -18.13
CA GLY A 209 3.63 -14.62 -18.65
C GLY A 209 3.98 -14.87 -20.12
N HIS A 210 4.28 -16.12 -20.48
CA HIS A 210 4.53 -16.48 -21.89
C HIS A 210 3.32 -16.19 -22.77
N LYS A 211 2.13 -16.56 -22.31
CA LYS A 211 0.89 -16.30 -23.03
C LYS A 211 0.64 -14.81 -23.23
N TYR A 212 0.77 -14.03 -22.16
CA TYR A 212 0.59 -12.58 -22.19
C TYR A 212 1.54 -11.89 -23.16
N VAL A 213 2.84 -12.20 -23.08
CA VAL A 213 3.85 -11.63 -23.98
C VAL A 213 3.61 -12.05 -25.44
N SER A 214 3.24 -13.32 -25.67
CA SER A 214 2.91 -13.80 -27.00
C SER A 214 1.69 -13.09 -27.60
N GLU A 215 0.68 -12.79 -26.78
CA GLU A 215 -0.50 -12.04 -27.22
C GLU A 215 -0.17 -10.58 -27.53
N LEU A 216 0.71 -9.95 -26.75
CA LEU A 216 1.19 -8.58 -27.03
C LEU A 216 1.99 -8.48 -28.32
N LEU A 217 2.82 -9.48 -28.62
CA LEU A 217 3.63 -9.51 -29.84
C LEU A 217 2.77 -9.78 -31.09
N GLY A 218 1.62 -10.39 -30.92
CA GLY A 218 0.73 -10.75 -32.01
C GLY A 218 1.20 -11.97 -32.80
N LYS A 219 0.66 -12.14 -34.01
CA LYS A 219 0.98 -13.27 -34.90
C LYS A 219 1.68 -12.75 -36.15
N GLU A 220 2.77 -13.40 -36.53
CA GLU A 220 3.45 -13.17 -37.78
C GLU A 220 3.17 -14.32 -38.76
N THR A 221 2.96 -13.99 -40.04
CA THR A 221 2.83 -14.98 -41.10
C THR A 221 4.21 -15.36 -41.61
N LEU A 222 4.61 -16.62 -41.40
CA LEU A 222 5.85 -17.14 -41.94
C LEU A 222 5.57 -17.88 -43.25
N ASP A 223 6.12 -17.41 -44.37
CA ASP A 223 6.11 -18.15 -45.64
C ASP A 223 7.10 -19.32 -45.54
N THR A 224 6.59 -20.52 -45.41
CA THR A 224 7.42 -21.74 -45.44
C THR A 224 7.31 -22.40 -46.82
N ASN A 225 8.39 -22.38 -47.60
CA ASN A 225 8.51 -23.15 -48.83
C ASN A 225 8.90 -24.61 -48.49
N THR A 226 7.91 -25.51 -48.55
CA THR A 226 8.14 -26.95 -48.39
C THR A 226 8.53 -27.53 -49.74
N TYR A 227 9.81 -27.83 -49.98
CA TYR A 227 10.24 -28.60 -51.14
C TYR A 227 9.99 -30.08 -50.95
N GLY A 228 8.90 -30.60 -51.52
CA GLY A 228 8.65 -32.04 -51.63
C GLY A 228 9.37 -32.64 -52.83
N GLN A 229 10.45 -33.39 -52.63
CA GLN A 229 11.02 -34.24 -53.70
C GLN A 229 10.29 -35.58 -53.71
N THR A 230 9.41 -35.80 -54.69
CA THR A 230 8.83 -37.09 -54.97
C THR A 230 9.80 -37.86 -55.90
N LYS A 231 10.57 -38.80 -55.38
CA LYS A 231 11.31 -39.75 -56.24
C LYS A 231 10.32 -40.77 -56.75
N GLY A 232 9.82 -40.54 -57.96
CA GLY A 232 9.09 -41.54 -58.72
C GLY A 232 10.05 -42.66 -59.14
N ARG A 233 9.73 -43.90 -58.72
CA ARG A 233 10.33 -45.12 -59.27
C ARG A 233 9.72 -45.29 -60.67
N GLY A 234 10.36 -44.75 -61.70
CA GLY A 234 10.10 -45.14 -63.09
C GLY A 234 10.68 -46.50 -63.33
N GLY A 235 9.80 -47.50 -63.36
CA GLY A 235 10.16 -48.79 -63.95
C GLY A 235 10.07 -48.70 -65.44
N SER A 236 11.20 -48.91 -66.11
CA SER A 236 11.28 -49.07 -67.55
C SER A 236 11.00 -50.51 -67.92
N TYR A 237 10.13 -50.72 -68.89
CA TYR A 237 10.19 -51.83 -69.80
C TYR A 237 10.20 -51.26 -71.20
#